data_f18ccc045e07144774d2b0cde39079a4
#
_entry.id   f18ccc045e07144774d2b0cde39079a4
#
_cell.length_a   1.000
_cell.length_b   1.000
_cell.length_c   1.000
_cell.angle_alpha   90.00
_cell.angle_beta   90.00
_cell.angle_gamma   90.00
#
_symmetry.space_group_name_H-M   'P 1'
#
loop_
_entity.id
_entity.type
_entity.pdbx_description
1 polymer ?
#
loop_
_entity_poly.entity_id
_entity_poly.type
_entity_poly.pdbx_seq_one_letter_code
_entity_poly.pdbx_strand_id
1 'polypeptide(L)'
;MDANLQSYSLVLHQDADPRTGGVAVCGFTTAGMVGVISTSHIIKTLDLRQLGTVMHKDFPAVALIHDEVPKHPVRVYQGENIGVFTSEIQFGTETDIMFASTVLEWFTKGGFDRLIIIDGITRPEKVLNTGDLFGVGSIPAARA
;
A
#
# COMPACT_ATOMS: atom_id res chain seq x y z
N MET A 1 21.94 -1.90 -17.24
CA MET A 1 21.07 -1.72 -16.05
C MET A 1 20.39 -0.36 -16.15
N ASP A 2 19.57 -0.22 -17.17
CA ASP A 2 18.86 1.03 -17.45
C ASP A 2 17.38 0.81 -17.16
N ALA A 3 17.06 0.56 -15.89
CA ALA A 3 15.71 0.74 -15.43
C ALA A 3 15.39 2.22 -15.62
N ASN A 4 14.42 2.51 -16.47
CA ASN A 4 13.92 3.85 -16.70
C ASN A 4 13.32 4.37 -15.38
N LEU A 5 14.18 4.90 -14.50
CA LEU A 5 13.84 5.40 -13.17
C LEU A 5 12.90 6.62 -13.20
N GLN A 6 12.36 6.97 -14.37
CA GLN A 6 11.35 8.01 -14.52
C GLN A 6 9.93 7.51 -14.18
N SER A 7 9.75 6.22 -13.96
CA SER A 7 8.49 5.63 -13.53
C SER A 7 8.68 4.82 -12.27
N TYR A 8 7.60 4.60 -11.51
CA TYR A 8 7.61 3.67 -10.39
C TYR A 8 7.86 2.25 -10.91
N SER A 9 8.69 1.51 -10.20
CA SER A 9 9.01 0.12 -10.54
C SER A 9 8.76 -0.78 -9.35
N LEU A 10 7.88 -1.76 -9.53
CA LEU A 10 7.72 -2.85 -8.57
C LEU A 10 8.87 -3.85 -8.76
N VAL A 11 9.74 -3.93 -7.76
CA VAL A 11 10.86 -4.87 -7.72
C VAL A 11 10.50 -6.02 -6.80
N LEU A 12 10.26 -7.19 -7.36
CA LEU A 12 9.96 -8.39 -6.61
C LEU A 12 11.25 -9.03 -6.07
N HIS A 13 11.15 -9.69 -4.92
CA HIS A 13 12.22 -10.54 -4.43
C HIS A 13 12.44 -11.73 -5.39
N GLN A 14 13.66 -12.25 -5.41
CA GLN A 14 13.98 -13.42 -6.20
C GLN A 14 13.04 -14.58 -5.84
N ASP A 15 12.54 -15.28 -6.87
CA ASP A 15 11.60 -16.39 -6.72
C ASP A 15 10.21 -16.03 -6.14
N ALA A 16 9.87 -14.75 -6.09
CA ALA A 16 8.55 -14.32 -5.66
C ALA A 16 7.51 -14.49 -6.79
N ASP A 17 6.44 -15.23 -6.52
CA ASP A 17 5.27 -15.27 -7.40
C ASP A 17 4.29 -14.16 -6.96
N PRO A 18 3.98 -13.19 -7.82
CA PRO A 18 3.04 -12.12 -7.48
C PRO A 18 1.58 -12.59 -7.40
N ARG A 19 1.25 -13.77 -7.90
CA ARG A 19 -0.12 -14.27 -7.93
C ARG A 19 -0.57 -14.67 -6.54
N THR A 20 -1.56 -13.96 -6.04
CA THR A 20 -2.11 -14.17 -4.70
C THR A 20 -3.61 -14.48 -4.76
N GLY A 21 -4.34 -13.73 -5.56
CA GLY A 21 -5.81 -13.75 -5.55
C GLY A 21 -6.39 -13.12 -4.27
N GLY A 22 -7.70 -13.17 -4.13
CA GLY A 22 -8.40 -12.68 -2.95
C GLY A 22 -8.38 -11.16 -2.81
N VAL A 23 -7.98 -10.64 -1.67
CA VAL A 23 -8.11 -9.23 -1.33
C VAL A 23 -6.78 -8.51 -1.35
N ALA A 24 -6.72 -7.39 -2.06
CA ALA A 24 -5.64 -6.41 -1.98
C ALA A 24 -5.99 -5.31 -0.98
N VAL A 25 -5.09 -5.01 -0.05
CA VAL A 25 -5.26 -3.94 0.93
C VAL A 25 -4.14 -2.92 0.76
N CYS A 26 -4.49 -1.65 0.67
CA CYS A 26 -3.54 -0.55 0.60
C CYS A 26 -3.64 0.36 1.82
N GLY A 27 -2.49 0.81 2.32
CA GLY A 27 -2.40 1.82 3.35
C GLY A 27 -1.20 2.73 3.11
N PHE A 28 -1.47 4.04 3.06
CA PHE A 28 -0.48 5.06 2.73
C PHE A 28 -0.34 6.06 3.87
N THR A 29 0.76 6.82 3.83
CA THR A 29 0.99 7.91 4.78
C THR A 29 0.10 9.11 4.42
N THR A 30 -1.00 9.22 5.13
CA THR A 30 -2.02 10.25 5.00
C THR A 30 -2.43 10.77 6.37
N ALA A 31 -3.55 11.47 6.46
CA ALA A 31 -4.06 12.04 7.70
C ALA A 31 -4.15 11.01 8.83
N GLY A 32 -3.48 11.28 9.95
CA GLY A 32 -3.48 10.43 11.14
C GLY A 32 -2.75 9.10 10.98
N MET A 33 -2.08 8.85 9.85
CA MET A 33 -1.36 7.60 9.54
C MET A 33 -2.23 6.34 9.63
N VAL A 34 -3.54 6.47 9.54
CA VAL A 34 -4.49 5.35 9.71
C VAL A 34 -4.19 4.20 8.76
N GLY A 35 -3.92 4.50 7.48
CA GLY A 35 -3.59 3.50 6.48
C GLY A 35 -2.35 2.69 6.82
N VAL A 36 -1.26 3.37 7.18
CA VAL A 36 0.03 2.73 7.54
C VAL A 36 -0.10 1.89 8.81
N ILE A 37 -0.75 2.42 9.83
CA ILE A 37 -0.94 1.70 11.10
C ILE A 37 -1.77 0.44 10.86
N SER A 38 -2.87 0.55 10.11
CA SER A 38 -3.74 -0.58 9.80
C SER A 38 -3.04 -1.65 8.99
N THR A 39 -2.33 -1.28 7.94
CA THR A 39 -1.58 -2.24 7.11
C THR A 39 -0.43 -2.89 7.88
N SER A 40 0.27 -2.14 8.73
CA SER A 40 1.32 -2.69 9.59
C SER A 40 0.76 -3.73 10.56
N HIS A 41 -0.42 -3.46 11.12
CA HIS A 41 -1.11 -4.41 12.00
C HIS A 41 -1.53 -5.68 11.23
N ILE A 42 -2.11 -5.55 10.06
CA ILE A 42 -2.49 -6.68 9.19
C ILE A 42 -1.26 -7.55 8.85
N ILE A 43 -0.18 -6.92 8.39
CA ILE A 43 1.08 -7.59 8.03
C ILE A 43 1.59 -8.42 9.20
N LYS A 44 1.65 -7.83 10.39
CA LYS A 44 2.17 -8.47 11.58
C LYS A 44 1.24 -9.58 12.11
N THR A 45 -0.06 -9.33 12.16
CA THR A 45 -1.05 -10.27 12.70
C THR A 45 -1.19 -11.51 11.84
N LEU A 46 -1.12 -11.35 10.51
CA LEU A 46 -1.23 -12.46 9.56
C LEU A 46 0.13 -13.04 9.13
N ASP A 47 1.23 -12.55 9.71
CA ASP A 47 2.59 -12.97 9.40
C ASP A 47 2.88 -12.95 7.88
N LEU A 48 2.53 -11.84 7.22
CA LEU A 48 2.66 -11.74 5.77
C LEU A 48 4.13 -11.61 5.36
N ARG A 49 4.50 -12.36 4.32
CA ARG A 49 5.83 -12.32 3.74
C ARG A 49 5.99 -11.11 2.83
N GLN A 50 7.10 -10.40 2.95
CA GLN A 50 7.43 -9.33 2.01
C GLN A 50 7.69 -9.92 0.62
N LEU A 51 6.93 -9.44 -0.37
CA LEU A 51 7.00 -9.86 -1.77
C LEU A 51 8.02 -9.04 -2.56
N GLY A 52 8.11 -7.75 -2.25
CA GLY A 52 8.98 -6.83 -2.97
C GLY A 52 8.90 -5.40 -2.45
N THR A 53 9.51 -4.52 -3.21
CA THR A 53 9.56 -3.07 -2.95
C THR A 53 9.16 -2.29 -4.19
N VAL A 54 8.73 -1.04 -3.98
CA VAL A 54 8.52 -0.10 -5.08
C VAL A 54 9.62 0.94 -5.06
N MET A 55 10.27 1.14 -6.19
CA MET A 55 11.37 2.06 -6.38
C MET A 55 10.96 3.24 -7.27
N HIS A 56 11.47 4.41 -6.96
CA HIS A 56 11.36 5.60 -7.80
C HIS A 56 12.56 6.51 -7.55
N LYS A 57 13.04 7.20 -8.60
CA LYS A 57 14.22 8.08 -8.50
C LYS A 57 14.08 9.22 -7.50
N ASP A 58 12.86 9.71 -7.32
CA ASP A 58 12.54 10.85 -6.45
C ASP A 58 12.17 10.43 -5.02
N PHE A 59 12.28 9.15 -4.69
CA PHE A 59 12.11 8.72 -3.31
C PHE A 59 13.27 9.24 -2.44
N PRO A 60 12.96 9.71 -1.24
CA PRO A 60 14.00 10.11 -0.31
C PRO A 60 14.91 8.92 0.02
N ALA A 61 16.20 9.17 0.20
CA ALA A 61 17.18 8.16 0.59
C ALA A 61 17.02 7.82 2.08
N VAL A 62 15.93 7.15 2.42
CA VAL A 62 15.60 6.73 3.78
C VAL A 62 15.42 5.22 3.85
N ALA A 63 15.84 4.64 4.96
CA ALA A 63 15.52 3.29 5.35
C ALA A 63 14.78 3.32 6.69
N LEU A 64 13.74 2.54 6.80
CA LEU A 64 12.99 2.39 8.04
C LEU A 64 13.48 1.15 8.78
N ILE A 65 13.70 1.27 10.07
CA ILE A 65 14.14 0.14 10.87
C ILE A 65 12.92 -0.53 11.50
N HIS A 66 12.65 -1.75 11.08
CA HIS A 66 11.62 -2.61 11.64
C HIS A 66 12.27 -3.87 12.20
N ASP A 67 12.11 -4.12 13.50
CA ASP A 67 12.68 -5.26 14.19
C ASP A 67 14.20 -5.41 13.90
N GLU A 68 14.95 -4.29 14.04
CA GLU A 68 16.39 -4.18 13.81
C GLU A 68 16.84 -4.39 12.34
N VAL A 69 15.88 -4.52 11.40
CA VAL A 69 16.17 -4.73 9.97
C VAL A 69 15.83 -3.47 9.17
N PRO A 70 16.78 -2.94 8.37
CA PRO A 70 16.49 -1.85 7.44
C PRO A 70 15.51 -2.31 6.34
N LYS A 71 14.46 -1.54 6.13
CA LYS A 71 13.44 -1.80 5.11
C LYS A 71 13.21 -0.59 4.25
N HIS A 72 12.94 -0.84 2.97
CA HIS A 72 12.48 0.21 2.06
C HIS A 72 11.11 0.75 2.50
N PRO A 73 10.85 2.06 2.38
CA PRO A 73 9.60 2.67 2.86
C PRO A 73 8.35 2.25 2.08
N VAL A 74 8.48 1.81 0.84
CA VAL A 74 7.35 1.36 0.01
C VAL A 74 7.49 -0.12 -0.29
N ARG A 75 6.57 -0.91 0.22
CA ARG A 75 6.67 -2.38 0.19
C ARG A 75 5.36 -3.04 -0.16
N VAL A 76 5.47 -4.24 -0.70
CA VAL A 76 4.34 -5.15 -0.92
C VAL A 76 4.55 -6.46 -0.17
N TYR A 77 3.48 -6.96 0.38
CA TYR A 77 3.43 -8.19 1.18
C TYR A 77 2.38 -9.14 0.64
N GLN A 78 2.53 -10.41 0.96
CA GLN A 78 1.69 -11.48 0.46
C GLN A 78 1.42 -12.53 1.53
N GLY A 79 0.17 -12.96 1.61
CA GLY A 79 -0.31 -14.15 2.31
C GLY A 79 -1.04 -15.09 1.36
N GLU A 80 -1.83 -16.00 1.89
CA GLU A 80 -2.51 -17.02 1.08
C GLU A 80 -3.57 -16.45 0.13
N ASN A 81 -4.43 -15.53 0.62
CA ASN A 81 -5.49 -14.90 -0.16
C ASN A 81 -5.54 -13.38 0.11
N ILE A 82 -4.42 -12.80 0.44
CA ILE A 82 -4.31 -11.39 0.75
C ILE A 82 -2.96 -10.84 0.29
N GLY A 83 -3.00 -9.67 -0.33
CA GLY A 83 -1.82 -8.85 -0.58
C GLY A 83 -1.95 -7.50 0.12
N VAL A 84 -0.84 -6.97 0.59
CA VAL A 84 -0.79 -5.65 1.22
C VAL A 84 0.24 -4.77 0.53
N PHE A 85 -0.19 -3.58 0.12
CA PHE A 85 0.67 -2.53 -0.39
C PHE A 85 0.72 -1.40 0.63
N THR A 86 1.90 -1.08 1.13
CA THR A 86 2.06 -0.04 2.14
C THR A 86 3.15 0.96 1.77
N SER A 87 2.93 2.22 2.07
CA SER A 87 3.92 3.29 1.92
C SER A 87 4.02 4.10 3.20
N GLU A 88 5.22 4.13 3.78
CA GLU A 88 5.55 4.89 4.98
C GLU A 88 6.21 6.24 4.65
N ILE A 89 6.22 6.65 3.37
CA ILE A 89 6.60 7.97 2.92
C ILE A 89 5.43 8.68 2.25
N GLN A 90 5.43 9.99 2.33
CA GLN A 90 4.45 10.82 1.65
C GLN A 90 4.98 11.23 0.29
N PHE A 91 4.11 11.19 -0.72
CA PHE A 91 4.44 11.59 -2.08
C PHE A 91 4.02 13.04 -2.36
N GLY A 92 4.65 13.66 -3.35
CA GLY A 92 4.18 14.92 -3.90
C GLY A 92 3.00 14.69 -4.88
N THR A 93 2.14 15.69 -5.00
CA THR A 93 0.93 15.63 -5.83
C THR A 93 1.20 15.33 -7.30
N GLU A 94 2.36 15.70 -7.81
CA GLU A 94 2.73 15.47 -9.22
C GLU A 94 2.99 13.99 -9.54
N THR A 95 3.27 13.17 -8.54
CA THR A 95 3.61 11.75 -8.69
C THR A 95 2.45 10.82 -8.38
N ASP A 96 1.35 11.32 -7.84
CA ASP A 96 0.23 10.51 -7.34
C ASP A 96 -0.43 9.63 -8.40
N ILE A 97 -0.61 10.15 -9.62
CA ILE A 97 -1.24 9.40 -10.73
C ILE A 97 -0.35 8.22 -11.16
N MET A 98 0.94 8.44 -11.26
CA MET A 98 1.90 7.40 -11.64
C MET A 98 1.99 6.33 -10.56
N PHE A 99 1.94 6.74 -9.29
CA PHE A 99 1.90 5.82 -8.17
C PHE A 99 0.62 4.98 -8.16
N ALA A 100 -0.53 5.59 -8.40
CA ALA A 100 -1.80 4.88 -8.53
C ALA A 100 -1.76 3.82 -9.64
N SER A 101 -1.13 4.13 -10.77
CA SER A 101 -0.94 3.16 -11.86
C SER A 101 -0.11 1.95 -11.43
N THR A 102 0.92 2.16 -10.60
CA THR A 102 1.75 1.08 -10.05
C THR A 102 0.96 0.19 -9.08
N VAL A 103 0.09 0.78 -8.28
CA VAL A 103 -0.82 0.03 -7.39
C VAL A 103 -1.78 -0.83 -8.23
N LEU A 104 -2.36 -0.28 -9.30
CA LEU A 104 -3.25 -1.02 -10.20
C LEU A 104 -2.53 -2.13 -10.97
N GLU A 105 -1.28 -1.89 -11.37
CA GLU A 105 -0.45 -2.93 -11.99
C GLU A 105 -0.21 -4.10 -11.02
N TRP A 106 0.16 -3.80 -9.78
CA TRP A 106 0.31 -4.82 -8.73
C TRP A 106 -0.99 -5.57 -8.47
N PHE A 107 -2.12 -4.86 -8.38
CA PHE A 107 -3.44 -5.45 -8.22
C PHE A 107 -3.78 -6.44 -9.34
N THR A 108 -3.55 -6.03 -10.58
CA THR A 108 -3.84 -6.85 -11.75
C THR A 108 -2.93 -8.07 -11.83
N LYS A 109 -1.62 -7.88 -11.62
CA LYS A 109 -0.64 -8.99 -11.64
C LYS A 109 -0.87 -9.99 -10.50
N GLY A 110 -1.31 -9.51 -9.35
CA GLY A 110 -1.65 -10.33 -8.21
C GLY A 110 -2.92 -11.15 -8.39
N GLY A 111 -3.74 -10.83 -9.39
CA GLY A 111 -5.01 -11.52 -9.64
C GLY A 111 -6.02 -11.33 -8.51
N PHE A 112 -5.98 -10.18 -7.85
CA PHE A 112 -6.88 -9.88 -6.75
C PHE A 112 -8.30 -9.59 -7.25
N ASP A 113 -9.29 -10.01 -6.47
CA ASP A 113 -10.72 -9.81 -6.78
C ASP A 113 -11.24 -8.46 -6.26
N ARG A 114 -10.62 -7.93 -5.22
CA ARG A 114 -11.07 -6.72 -4.53
C ARG A 114 -9.88 -5.90 -4.05
N LEU A 115 -9.97 -4.58 -4.22
CA LEU A 115 -9.03 -3.61 -3.68
C LEU A 115 -9.70 -2.81 -2.56
N ILE A 116 -9.09 -2.80 -1.39
CA ILE A 116 -9.50 -2.01 -0.23
C ILE A 116 -8.39 -1.00 0.07
N ILE A 117 -8.74 0.27 0.11
CA ILE A 117 -7.81 1.32 0.52
C ILE A 117 -8.27 1.83 1.89
N ILE A 118 -7.36 1.76 2.86
CA ILE A 118 -7.60 2.25 4.22
C ILE A 118 -6.94 3.62 4.33
N ASP A 119 -7.72 4.62 4.68
CA ASP A 119 -7.26 5.99 4.77
C ASP A 119 -7.86 6.74 5.94
N GLY A 120 -7.20 7.82 6.35
CA GLY A 120 -7.70 8.77 7.32
C GLY A 120 -8.20 10.03 6.64
N ILE A 121 -9.33 10.54 7.07
CA ILE A 121 -9.86 11.81 6.61
C ILE A 121 -9.83 12.85 7.72
N THR A 122 -9.39 14.06 7.38
CA THR A 122 -9.52 15.22 8.26
C THR A 122 -10.84 15.92 7.99
N ARG A 123 -11.55 16.28 9.06
CA ARG A 123 -12.76 17.08 8.96
C ARG A 123 -12.50 18.48 9.51
N PRO A 124 -12.94 19.55 8.85
CA PRO A 124 -12.78 20.92 9.32
C PRO A 124 -13.62 21.28 10.55
N GLU A 125 -14.66 20.51 10.84
CA GLU A 125 -15.52 20.73 11.99
C GLU A 125 -15.18 19.78 13.13
N LYS A 126 -15.38 20.23 14.38
CA LYS A 126 -15.28 19.40 15.57
C LYS A 126 -16.33 18.29 15.54
N VAL A 127 -16.01 17.18 14.91
CA VAL A 127 -16.84 15.99 14.96
C VAL A 127 -16.57 15.28 16.26
N LEU A 128 -17.60 15.12 17.06
CA LEU A 128 -17.53 14.61 18.43
C LEU A 128 -17.29 13.11 18.52
N ASN A 129 -17.37 12.37 17.44
CA ASN A 129 -17.18 10.93 17.40
C ASN A 129 -15.93 10.56 16.60
N THR A 130 -14.87 10.19 17.27
CA THR A 130 -13.57 9.79 16.70
C THR A 130 -13.53 8.33 16.23
N GLY A 131 -14.66 7.66 16.10
CA GLY A 131 -14.73 6.24 15.74
C GLY A 131 -15.58 5.93 14.52
N ASP A 132 -16.07 6.95 13.81
CA ASP A 132 -16.92 6.72 12.64
C ASP A 132 -16.12 6.19 11.45
N LEU A 133 -16.60 5.11 10.86
CA LEU A 133 -16.06 4.52 9.63
C LEU A 133 -16.97 4.88 8.47
N PHE A 134 -16.34 5.26 7.35
CA PHE A 134 -17.02 5.58 6.10
C PHE A 134 -16.50 4.67 5.00
N GLY A 135 -17.42 4.04 4.29
CA GLY A 135 -17.10 3.25 3.11
C GLY A 135 -17.50 3.95 1.83
N VAL A 136 -16.60 3.98 0.86
CA VAL A 136 -16.87 4.44 -0.50
C VAL A 136 -16.58 3.28 -1.45
N GLY A 137 -17.59 2.85 -2.19
CA GLY A 137 -17.43 1.75 -3.15
C GLY A 137 -17.57 2.22 -4.60
N SER A 138 -16.75 1.71 -5.49
CA SER A 138 -16.78 2.02 -6.92
C SER A 138 -18.03 1.48 -7.64
N ILE A 139 -18.62 0.42 -7.10
CA ILE A 139 -19.85 -0.20 -7.62
C ILE A 139 -20.80 -0.48 -6.46
N PRO A 140 -22.14 -0.64 -6.72
CA PRO A 140 -23.10 -0.91 -5.66
C PRO A 140 -22.76 -2.11 -4.78
N ALA A 141 -22.26 -3.19 -5.37
CA ALA A 141 -21.85 -4.39 -4.64
C ALA A 141 -20.67 -4.16 -3.68
N ALA A 142 -19.84 -3.17 -3.93
CA ALA A 142 -18.71 -2.82 -3.05
C ALA A 142 -19.13 -1.94 -1.85
N ARG A 143 -20.39 -1.47 -1.83
CA ARG A 143 -20.94 -0.64 -0.75
C ARG A 143 -21.79 -1.45 0.25
N ALA A 144 -22.05 -2.68 -0.08
CA ALA A 144 -22.73 -3.63 0.79
C ALA A 144 -21.73 -4.29 1.75
#